data_0d836090a8783475305dc57e28ca7903
#
_entry.id   0d836090a8783475305dc57e28ca7903
#
_cell.length_a   1.000
_cell.length_b   1.000
_cell.length_c   1.000
_cell.angle_alpha   90.00
_cell.angle_beta   90.00
_cell.angle_gamma   90.00
#
_symmetry.space_group_name_H-M   'P 1'
#
loop_
_entity.id
_entity.type
_entity.pdbx_description
1 polymer ?
#
loop_
_entity_poly.entity_id
_entity_poly.type
_entity_poly.pdbx_seq_one_letter_code
_entity_poly.pdbx_strand_id
1 'polypeptide(L)'
;MSPSRGALAAGAVLTAAAAVTVAVVVWPEGSDSGLAGQTSASRAPVPSSAVPSPTRSYPLSKAPRTIPAVREHRAARGPGWRPGPDGGVVVADGSGVLADEGRLLAQELKVRYRGDVPARAGDVELAIVPGGGTPESYTLDVRDGRVRISGPDQAGVFYGTRTLKQSVRADGAMPEGEVRDRPDRPQRGLNLDIARKHYTAAWIEDRLREMADLKLNQLGLHFSDDQAFRIESDTHPEVVSPQHLTKAEVRRILGLAGRLHIGVVPEIDSPGHLGAVLRAHPGLQLRSASGRLSPGSLDISDPGAAKLVDELLVEYTELFGGAYWHLGADEYLALMARDPAASYPQLQSAAERKYGAGAGIEDLATGWLNDRAAVVRRLGKQPKAWNDGFFRDGTVPADKNIEVEYWTGKEYGARQPEEYLREGRRVVNLNDEFLYYVLGQPNNFVYPTGERIYEQWTPLVLRGTKPVPARWSGRILGGRFAVWGDFPQAQTPDQVARGIRMPLRATAQKLWVPGKPALTWDEFRALAARIDGTG
;
A
#
# COMPACT_ATOMS: atom_id res chain seq x y z
N MET A 1 21.99 -41.16 34.33
CA MET A 1 21.75 -40.72 35.73
C MET A 1 20.68 -39.65 35.68
N SER A 2 19.44 -40.06 35.97
CA SER A 2 18.29 -39.21 36.35
C SER A 2 18.26 -39.12 37.89
N PRO A 3 17.31 -38.44 38.54
CA PRO A 3 16.38 -37.35 38.20
C PRO A 3 16.19 -36.30 39.33
N SER A 4 15.32 -35.28 39.12
CA SER A 4 14.41 -34.73 40.16
C SER A 4 13.49 -33.68 39.49
N ARG A 5 12.22 -33.80 39.38
CA ARG A 5 11.01 -33.80 40.18
C ARG A 5 10.76 -32.49 40.96
N GLY A 6 9.61 -31.89 40.65
CA GLY A 6 8.70 -31.14 41.52
C GLY A 6 8.41 -29.74 40.96
N ALA A 7 7.23 -29.12 40.95
CA ALA A 7 5.98 -29.44 41.65
C ALA A 7 4.87 -28.70 40.92
N LEU A 8 3.68 -29.32 40.92
CA LEU A 8 2.39 -28.72 40.56
C LEU A 8 1.92 -27.75 41.67
N ALA A 9 1.37 -26.60 41.27
CA ALA A 9 0.50 -25.81 42.16
C ALA A 9 -0.84 -25.57 41.45
N ALA A 10 -1.87 -26.15 42.02
CA ALA A 10 -3.25 -25.95 41.67
C ALA A 10 -3.77 -24.65 42.30
N GLY A 11 -4.39 -23.79 41.52
CA GLY A 11 -5.07 -22.58 41.98
C GLY A 11 -6.59 -22.72 41.75
N ALA A 12 -7.31 -22.60 42.83
CA ALA A 12 -8.75 -22.78 42.92
C ALA A 12 -9.57 -21.69 42.22
N VAL A 13 -10.64 -22.13 41.57
CA VAL A 13 -11.69 -21.29 41.01
C VAL A 13 -12.64 -20.88 42.16
N LEU A 14 -12.81 -19.59 42.37
CA LEU A 14 -13.85 -19.01 43.23
C LEU A 14 -14.97 -18.44 42.34
N THR A 15 -16.10 -19.10 42.34
CA THR A 15 -17.36 -18.60 41.77
C THR A 15 -18.04 -17.70 42.78
N ALA A 16 -18.26 -16.45 42.45
CA ALA A 16 -19.11 -15.54 43.21
C ALA A 16 -20.48 -15.42 42.51
N ALA A 17 -21.51 -15.90 43.17
CA ALA A 17 -22.90 -15.72 42.78
C ALA A 17 -23.41 -14.38 43.31
N ALA A 18 -23.88 -13.51 42.43
CA ALA A 18 -24.55 -12.26 42.81
C ALA A 18 -26.07 -12.49 42.83
N ALA A 19 -26.67 -12.32 43.99
CA ALA A 19 -28.11 -12.36 44.20
C ALA A 19 -28.74 -11.02 43.75
N VAL A 20 -29.77 -11.12 42.91
CA VAL A 20 -30.61 -9.98 42.52
C VAL A 20 -31.75 -9.85 43.54
N THR A 21 -31.79 -8.74 44.26
CA THR A 21 -32.91 -8.41 45.18
C THR A 21 -33.89 -7.50 44.41
N VAL A 22 -35.10 -7.99 44.20
CA VAL A 22 -36.23 -7.21 43.66
C VAL A 22 -36.94 -6.53 44.83
N ALA A 23 -36.94 -5.22 44.87
CA ALA A 23 -37.73 -4.43 45.79
C ALA A 23 -39.10 -4.10 45.18
N VAL A 24 -40.15 -4.65 45.75
CA VAL A 24 -41.55 -4.31 45.44
C VAL A 24 -41.95 -3.13 46.32
N VAL A 25 -42.29 -2.01 45.74
CA VAL A 25 -42.88 -0.87 46.43
C VAL A 25 -44.41 -0.99 46.37
N VAL A 26 -45.02 -1.20 47.54
CA VAL A 26 -46.47 -1.18 47.74
C VAL A 26 -46.90 0.23 48.15
N TRP A 27 -47.90 0.77 47.47
CA TRP A 27 -48.57 2.01 47.82
C TRP A 27 -49.80 1.70 48.69
N PRO A 28 -50.07 2.47 49.75
CA PRO A 28 -51.29 2.28 50.54
C PRO A 28 -52.44 3.10 49.94
N GLU A 29 -53.59 2.44 49.81
CA GLU A 29 -54.91 3.07 49.63
C GLU A 29 -55.40 3.64 50.98
N GLY A 30 -55.94 4.82 50.92
CA GLY A 30 -56.60 5.45 52.04
C GLY A 30 -57.81 6.27 51.60
N SER A 31 -58.93 5.85 52.07
CA SER A 31 -60.31 6.29 51.75
C SER A 31 -60.76 7.54 52.49
N ASP A 32 -61.59 8.26 51.83
CA ASP A 32 -62.87 8.88 52.19
C ASP A 32 -62.95 10.17 53.02
N SER A 33 -63.81 10.93 52.47
CA SER A 33 -64.96 11.73 52.93
C SER A 33 -64.88 13.23 52.94
N GLY A 34 -65.67 13.82 52.02
CA GLY A 34 -66.79 14.69 52.33
C GLY A 34 -66.63 16.19 52.34
N LEU A 35 -67.42 16.77 51.50
CA LEU A 35 -68.28 17.96 51.64
C LEU A 35 -68.01 19.17 50.65
N ALA A 36 -69.14 19.57 50.14
CA ALA A 36 -69.42 20.49 49.07
C ALA A 36 -68.97 21.95 49.29
N GLY A 37 -68.58 22.61 48.21
CA GLY A 37 -68.46 24.04 48.11
C GLY A 37 -68.44 24.49 46.63
N GLN A 38 -69.57 25.00 46.15
CA GLN A 38 -69.68 25.59 44.82
C GLN A 38 -68.88 26.89 44.72
N THR A 39 -68.00 27.00 43.74
CA THR A 39 -67.58 28.29 43.20
C THR A 39 -67.20 28.15 41.72
N SER A 40 -67.60 29.13 40.96
CA SER A 40 -67.57 29.32 39.52
C SER A 40 -66.37 28.82 38.75
N ALA A 41 -66.60 28.04 37.72
CA ALA A 41 -65.62 27.58 36.76
C ALA A 41 -65.14 28.72 35.82
N SER A 42 -63.93 29.13 35.98
CA SER A 42 -63.17 29.80 34.93
C SER A 42 -62.58 28.71 34.01
N ARG A 43 -63.02 28.71 32.77
CA ARG A 43 -62.56 27.77 31.74
C ARG A 43 -61.07 28.07 31.43
N ALA A 44 -60.18 27.18 31.86
CA ALA A 44 -58.80 27.17 31.43
C ALA A 44 -58.72 26.83 29.91
N PRO A 45 -57.78 27.44 29.16
CA PRO A 45 -57.60 27.12 27.75
C PRO A 45 -57.13 25.67 27.60
N VAL A 46 -57.82 24.91 26.74
CA VAL A 46 -57.43 23.55 26.33
C VAL A 46 -56.05 23.65 25.70
N PRO A 47 -55.06 22.85 26.13
CA PRO A 47 -53.78 22.83 25.45
C PRO A 47 -54.00 22.40 24.01
N SER A 48 -53.62 23.25 23.10
CA SER A 48 -53.58 22.96 21.66
C SER A 48 -52.71 21.70 21.47
N SER A 49 -53.33 20.62 21.05
CA SER A 49 -52.61 19.43 20.64
C SER A 49 -51.67 19.82 19.51
N ALA A 50 -50.38 19.90 19.80
CA ALA A 50 -49.34 20.09 18.79
C ALA A 50 -49.52 18.99 17.74
N VAL A 51 -49.91 19.35 16.53
CA VAL A 51 -49.98 18.42 15.41
C VAL A 51 -48.55 17.88 15.26
N PRO A 52 -48.35 16.54 15.35
CA PRO A 52 -47.01 16.00 15.18
C PRO A 52 -46.48 16.41 13.81
N SER A 53 -45.37 17.09 13.80
CA SER A 53 -44.69 17.45 12.54
C SER A 53 -44.49 16.15 11.74
N PRO A 54 -44.78 16.16 10.42
CA PRO A 54 -44.67 14.97 9.61
C PRO A 54 -43.26 14.39 9.73
N THR A 55 -43.17 13.17 10.25
CA THR A 55 -41.90 12.44 10.38
C THR A 55 -41.34 12.24 8.96
N ARG A 56 -40.23 12.90 8.67
CA ARG A 56 -39.61 12.87 7.33
C ARG A 56 -39.24 11.42 7.00
N SER A 57 -39.90 10.81 6.03
CA SER A 57 -39.57 9.45 5.56
C SER A 57 -38.40 9.51 4.59
N TYR A 58 -37.37 8.73 4.86
CA TYR A 58 -36.19 8.61 3.99
C TYR A 58 -36.20 7.25 3.27
N PRO A 59 -35.81 7.19 1.98
CA PRO A 59 -35.57 5.94 1.29
C PRO A 59 -34.38 5.19 1.92
N LEU A 60 -34.24 3.89 1.62
CA LEU A 60 -33.00 3.18 1.93
C LEU A 60 -31.83 3.81 1.17
N SER A 61 -30.74 4.02 1.87
CA SER A 61 -29.52 4.57 1.32
C SER A 61 -28.89 3.65 0.27
N LYS A 62 -28.13 4.23 -0.66
CA LYS A 62 -27.26 3.50 -1.58
C LYS A 62 -25.83 3.50 -1.03
N ALA A 63 -25.01 2.54 -1.48
CA ALA A 63 -23.60 2.53 -1.12
C ALA A 63 -22.89 3.84 -1.50
N PRO A 64 -21.92 4.32 -0.70
CA PRO A 64 -21.15 5.50 -1.02
C PRO A 64 -20.38 5.29 -2.32
N ARG A 65 -20.28 6.35 -3.13
CA ARG A 65 -19.55 6.31 -4.39
C ARG A 65 -18.10 6.72 -4.18
N THR A 66 -17.19 5.76 -4.23
CA THR A 66 -15.75 5.92 -3.96
C THR A 66 -14.89 5.12 -4.93
N ILE A 67 -13.63 5.49 -5.06
CA ILE A 67 -12.58 4.77 -5.79
C ILE A 67 -11.38 4.57 -4.84
N PRO A 68 -11.08 3.34 -4.44
CA PRO A 68 -11.82 2.09 -4.70
C PRO A 68 -13.24 2.08 -4.10
N ALA A 69 -14.12 1.30 -4.70
CA ALA A 69 -15.46 1.06 -4.17
C ALA A 69 -15.37 0.32 -2.83
N VAL A 70 -16.32 0.57 -1.94
CA VAL A 70 -16.43 -0.19 -0.69
C VAL A 70 -16.94 -1.62 -0.96
N ARG A 71 -16.52 -2.57 -0.11
CA ARG A 71 -16.89 -3.99 -0.28
C ARG A 71 -18.30 -4.29 0.22
N GLU A 72 -18.68 -3.75 1.38
CA GLU A 72 -19.97 -4.02 2.02
C GLU A 72 -20.61 -2.73 2.48
N HIS A 73 -21.91 -2.58 2.20
CA HIS A 73 -22.74 -1.50 2.70
C HIS A 73 -24.07 -2.04 3.19
N ARG A 74 -24.37 -1.80 4.45
CA ARG A 74 -25.68 -2.08 5.04
C ARG A 74 -26.49 -0.81 5.03
N ALA A 75 -27.45 -0.76 4.11
CA ALA A 75 -28.31 0.40 3.90
C ALA A 75 -29.20 0.68 5.13
N ALA A 76 -29.37 1.94 5.46
CA ALA A 76 -30.32 2.39 6.48
C ALA A 76 -31.16 3.57 5.95
N ARG A 77 -32.20 3.96 6.70
CA ARG A 77 -33.05 5.10 6.39
C ARG A 77 -32.62 6.29 7.23
N GLY A 78 -32.31 7.40 6.61
CA GLY A 78 -31.91 8.61 7.30
C GLY A 78 -31.40 9.67 6.33
N PRO A 79 -31.07 10.88 6.85
CA PRO A 79 -30.60 12.01 6.03
C PRO A 79 -29.17 11.83 5.52
N GLY A 80 -28.42 10.84 6.04
CA GLY A 80 -27.00 10.74 5.89
C GLY A 80 -26.25 11.83 6.68
N TRP A 81 -24.97 11.96 6.41
CA TRP A 81 -24.13 12.99 7.03
C TRP A 81 -23.54 13.93 5.99
N ARG A 82 -23.49 15.22 6.34
CA ARG A 82 -22.84 16.29 5.54
C ARG A 82 -21.93 17.11 6.44
N PRO A 83 -20.76 17.54 5.95
CA PRO A 83 -19.96 18.51 6.69
C PRO A 83 -20.75 19.80 6.91
N GLY A 84 -20.72 20.30 8.14
CA GLY A 84 -21.41 21.52 8.54
C GLY A 84 -20.55 22.37 9.49
N PRO A 85 -20.93 23.64 9.71
CA PRO A 85 -20.11 24.57 10.50
C PRO A 85 -20.02 24.19 11.99
N ASP A 86 -21.02 23.49 12.50
CA ASP A 86 -21.09 23.09 13.92
C ASP A 86 -20.44 21.74 14.19
N GLY A 87 -20.15 20.97 13.12
CA GLY A 87 -19.47 19.68 13.21
C GLY A 87 -17.95 19.80 13.29
N GLY A 88 -17.33 18.71 13.70
CA GLY A 88 -15.88 18.61 13.77
C GLY A 88 -15.40 17.16 13.67
N VAL A 89 -14.07 16.99 13.70
CA VAL A 89 -13.44 15.67 13.84
C VAL A 89 -12.97 15.52 15.27
N VAL A 90 -13.40 14.45 15.92
CA VAL A 90 -12.99 14.05 17.27
C VAL A 90 -12.26 12.72 17.23
N VAL A 91 -11.40 12.47 18.19
CA VAL A 91 -10.59 11.26 18.30
C VAL A 91 -10.90 10.62 19.64
N ALA A 92 -11.46 9.42 19.62
CA ALA A 92 -11.84 8.68 20.81
C ALA A 92 -10.87 7.53 21.09
N ASP A 93 -9.58 7.83 21.20
CA ASP A 93 -8.53 6.83 21.45
C ASP A 93 -7.79 7.02 22.77
N GLY A 94 -8.00 8.16 23.46
CA GLY A 94 -7.37 8.48 24.75
C GLY A 94 -5.84 8.60 24.71
N SER A 95 -5.21 8.27 23.58
CA SER A 95 -3.75 8.23 23.41
C SER A 95 -3.22 9.28 22.43
N GLY A 96 -4.10 9.87 21.62
CA GLY A 96 -3.76 10.83 20.58
C GLY A 96 -3.10 10.22 19.34
N VAL A 97 -3.06 8.89 19.21
CA VAL A 97 -2.42 8.22 18.07
C VAL A 97 -3.11 8.53 16.73
N LEU A 98 -4.41 8.85 16.72
CA LEU A 98 -5.18 9.25 15.53
C LEU A 98 -5.21 10.78 15.30
N ALA A 99 -4.37 11.54 16.01
CA ALA A 99 -4.41 13.00 15.90
C ALA A 99 -4.06 13.53 14.50
N ASP A 100 -3.14 12.86 13.80
CA ASP A 100 -2.72 13.27 12.45
C ASP A 100 -3.82 12.96 11.43
N GLU A 101 -4.45 11.78 11.50
CA GLU A 101 -5.61 11.40 10.68
C GLU A 101 -6.78 12.35 10.92
N GLY A 102 -7.04 12.69 12.17
CA GLY A 102 -8.10 13.61 12.57
C GLY A 102 -7.87 15.03 12.05
N ARG A 103 -6.66 15.57 12.18
CA ARG A 103 -6.29 16.90 11.65
C ARG A 103 -6.37 16.94 10.14
N LEU A 104 -5.85 15.92 9.47
CA LEU A 104 -5.88 15.83 8.01
C LEU A 104 -7.32 15.78 7.50
N LEU A 105 -8.17 14.92 8.07
CA LEU A 105 -9.58 14.82 7.69
C LEU A 105 -10.33 16.14 7.94
N ALA A 106 -10.10 16.78 9.09
CA ALA A 106 -10.73 18.06 9.41
C ALA A 106 -10.37 19.15 8.39
N GLN A 107 -9.09 19.24 8.02
CA GLN A 107 -8.61 20.16 6.99
C GLN A 107 -9.27 19.88 5.63
N GLU A 108 -9.34 18.63 5.22
CA GLU A 108 -9.89 18.22 3.91
C GLU A 108 -11.40 18.39 3.79
N LEU A 109 -12.14 18.21 4.89
CA LEU A 109 -13.57 18.44 4.99
C LEU A 109 -13.93 19.91 5.32
N LYS A 110 -12.92 20.75 5.61
CA LYS A 110 -13.09 22.16 6.05
C LYS A 110 -13.94 22.29 7.31
N VAL A 111 -13.76 21.38 8.28
CA VAL A 111 -14.39 21.39 9.59
C VAL A 111 -13.33 21.54 10.69
N ARG A 112 -13.74 21.71 11.95
CA ARG A 112 -12.78 21.86 13.07
C ARG A 112 -12.23 20.51 13.51
N TYR A 113 -10.93 20.45 13.81
CA TYR A 113 -10.37 19.37 14.63
C TYR A 113 -10.61 19.71 16.11
N ARG A 114 -11.26 18.82 16.85
CA ARG A 114 -11.69 19.03 18.22
C ARG A 114 -10.92 18.22 19.26
N GLY A 115 -10.06 17.30 18.81
CA GLY A 115 -9.26 16.44 19.69
C GLY A 115 -10.08 15.38 20.43
N ASP A 116 -9.61 14.99 21.60
CA ASP A 116 -10.24 13.97 22.44
C ASP A 116 -11.33 14.59 23.31
N VAL A 117 -12.53 14.70 22.75
CA VAL A 117 -13.72 15.16 23.42
C VAL A 117 -14.92 14.30 22.99
N PRO A 118 -15.99 14.18 23.81
CA PRO A 118 -17.18 13.43 23.41
C PRO A 118 -17.77 13.91 22.08
N ALA A 119 -18.08 12.96 21.19
CA ALA A 119 -18.72 13.22 19.91
C ALA A 119 -20.17 13.68 20.09
N ARG A 120 -20.61 14.64 19.30
CA ARG A 120 -21.97 15.17 19.25
C ARG A 120 -22.55 15.07 17.84
N ALA A 121 -23.81 15.39 17.66
CA ALA A 121 -24.42 15.47 16.34
C ALA A 121 -23.61 16.41 15.43
N GLY A 122 -23.38 16.00 14.18
CA GLY A 122 -22.53 16.69 13.20
C GLY A 122 -21.05 16.26 13.20
N ASP A 123 -20.57 15.57 14.25
CA ASP A 123 -19.16 15.18 14.34
C ASP A 123 -18.85 13.90 13.55
N VAL A 124 -17.56 13.79 13.20
CA VAL A 124 -16.88 12.55 12.76
C VAL A 124 -16.00 12.08 13.89
N GLU A 125 -16.26 10.90 14.43
CA GLU A 125 -15.49 10.24 15.47
C GLU A 125 -14.53 9.22 14.87
N LEU A 126 -13.24 9.29 15.20
CA LEU A 126 -12.22 8.31 14.85
C LEU A 126 -11.85 7.48 16.08
N ALA A 127 -11.77 6.14 15.95
CA ALA A 127 -11.46 5.25 17.04
C ALA A 127 -10.62 4.04 16.62
N ILE A 128 -9.66 3.63 17.46
CA ILE A 128 -9.02 2.31 17.36
C ILE A 128 -9.85 1.31 18.16
N VAL A 129 -10.16 0.17 17.56
CA VAL A 129 -10.85 -0.96 18.20
C VAL A 129 -9.96 -2.19 18.02
N PRO A 130 -9.06 -2.48 18.97
CA PRO A 130 -8.16 -3.63 18.88
C PRO A 130 -8.94 -4.95 18.69
N GLY A 131 -8.50 -5.79 17.75
CA GLY A 131 -9.19 -7.03 17.41
C GLY A 131 -10.49 -6.86 16.61
N GLY A 132 -10.87 -5.64 16.23
CA GLY A 132 -12.08 -5.31 15.48
C GLY A 132 -12.05 -5.68 13.99
N GLY A 133 -11.10 -6.50 13.54
CA GLY A 133 -11.00 -6.92 12.15
C GLY A 133 -9.60 -7.37 11.73
N THR A 134 -9.38 -7.52 10.42
CA THR A 134 -8.07 -7.77 9.84
C THR A 134 -7.28 -6.46 9.72
N PRO A 135 -5.94 -6.50 9.63
CA PRO A 135 -5.15 -5.30 9.38
C PRO A 135 -5.71 -4.47 8.22
N GLU A 136 -5.64 -3.14 8.35
CA GLU A 136 -6.14 -2.17 7.37
C GLU A 136 -7.66 -2.19 7.12
N SER A 137 -8.45 -3.01 7.85
CA SER A 137 -9.92 -2.98 7.77
C SER A 137 -10.51 -1.81 8.56
N TYR A 138 -11.74 -1.41 8.21
CA TYR A 138 -12.48 -0.39 8.96
C TYR A 138 -14.00 -0.62 8.90
N THR A 139 -14.68 -0.07 9.89
CA THR A 139 -16.13 0.13 9.88
C THR A 139 -16.40 1.63 9.89
N LEU A 140 -17.30 2.09 9.01
CA LEU A 140 -17.79 3.46 8.98
C LEU A 140 -19.30 3.41 9.16
N ASP A 141 -19.78 3.94 10.28
CA ASP A 141 -21.21 3.97 10.64
C ASP A 141 -21.74 5.40 10.59
N VAL A 142 -22.87 5.58 9.95
CA VAL A 142 -23.57 6.89 9.83
C VAL A 142 -24.94 6.73 10.45
N ARG A 143 -25.17 7.36 11.59
CA ARG A 143 -26.44 7.37 12.33
C ARG A 143 -26.63 8.66 13.12
N ASP A 144 -27.87 9.08 13.23
CA ASP A 144 -28.26 10.23 14.07
C ASP A 144 -27.44 11.50 13.79
N GLY A 145 -27.12 11.74 12.53
CA GLY A 145 -26.30 12.89 12.11
C GLY A 145 -24.84 12.85 12.56
N ARG A 146 -24.30 11.67 12.89
CA ARG A 146 -22.89 11.44 13.25
C ARG A 146 -22.25 10.44 12.29
N VAL A 147 -20.93 10.51 12.18
CA VAL A 147 -20.10 9.48 11.55
C VAL A 147 -19.16 8.91 12.59
N ARG A 148 -19.07 7.59 12.67
CA ARG A 148 -18.03 6.90 13.42
C ARG A 148 -17.19 6.06 12.48
N ILE A 149 -15.88 6.27 12.48
CA ILE A 149 -14.91 5.47 11.73
C ILE A 149 -14.04 4.74 12.75
N SER A 150 -14.02 3.41 12.67
CA SER A 150 -13.24 2.57 13.57
C SER A 150 -12.50 1.48 12.81
N GLY A 151 -11.33 1.10 13.31
CA GLY A 151 -10.50 0.04 12.74
C GLY A 151 -9.58 -0.59 13.77
N PRO A 152 -8.97 -1.75 13.48
CA PRO A 152 -8.04 -2.42 14.38
C PRO A 152 -6.70 -1.68 14.49
N ASP A 153 -6.38 -0.84 13.52
CA ASP A 153 -5.13 -0.09 13.40
C ASP A 153 -5.35 1.30 12.78
N GLN A 154 -4.34 2.16 12.86
CA GLN A 154 -4.36 3.52 12.31
C GLN A 154 -4.63 3.53 10.79
N ALA A 155 -4.03 2.60 10.04
CA ALA A 155 -4.17 2.53 8.59
C ALA A 155 -5.63 2.22 8.19
N GLY A 156 -6.30 1.31 8.91
CA GLY A 156 -7.72 1.03 8.69
C GLY A 156 -8.59 2.26 8.93
N VAL A 157 -8.40 2.97 10.04
CA VAL A 157 -9.11 4.22 10.33
C VAL A 157 -8.83 5.26 9.25
N PHE A 158 -7.57 5.41 8.86
CA PHE A 158 -7.17 6.31 7.76
C PHE A 158 -7.93 6.00 6.46
N TYR A 159 -8.03 4.72 6.05
CA TYR A 159 -8.77 4.36 4.82
C TYR A 159 -10.27 4.62 4.95
N GLY A 160 -10.83 4.50 6.14
CA GLY A 160 -12.20 4.94 6.42
C GLY A 160 -12.38 6.46 6.18
N THR A 161 -11.39 7.27 6.59
CA THR A 161 -11.42 8.73 6.31
C THR A 161 -11.37 9.02 4.81
N ARG A 162 -10.63 8.22 4.01
CA ARG A 162 -10.59 8.39 2.55
C ARG A 162 -11.94 8.09 1.91
N THR A 163 -12.65 7.07 2.41
CA THR A 163 -14.02 6.74 1.98
C THR A 163 -14.98 7.88 2.28
N LEU A 164 -14.97 8.43 3.49
CA LEU A 164 -15.81 9.59 3.85
C LEU A 164 -15.51 10.80 2.96
N LYS A 165 -14.23 11.18 2.82
CA LYS A 165 -13.77 12.29 1.99
C LYS A 165 -14.27 12.15 0.55
N GLN A 166 -14.10 10.98 -0.06
CA GLN A 166 -14.49 10.75 -1.45
C GLN A 166 -16.00 10.77 -1.63
N SER A 167 -16.79 10.19 -0.71
CA SER A 167 -18.24 10.23 -0.74
C SER A 167 -18.76 11.67 -0.68
N VAL A 168 -18.18 12.49 0.22
CA VAL A 168 -18.50 13.92 0.32
C VAL A 168 -18.13 14.66 -0.96
N ARG A 169 -16.99 14.39 -1.56
CA ARG A 169 -16.57 15.01 -2.83
C ARG A 169 -17.48 14.62 -4.00
N ALA A 170 -17.88 13.35 -4.06
CA ALA A 170 -18.72 12.84 -5.15
C ALA A 170 -20.18 13.33 -5.06
N ASP A 171 -20.75 13.40 -3.84
CA ASP A 171 -22.18 13.55 -3.63
C ASP A 171 -22.56 14.62 -2.59
N GLY A 172 -21.57 15.31 -2.02
CA GLY A 172 -21.75 16.29 -0.95
C GLY A 172 -22.17 15.68 0.40
N ALA A 173 -22.22 14.34 0.51
CA ALA A 173 -22.70 13.64 1.70
C ALA A 173 -22.10 12.25 1.83
N MET A 174 -22.16 11.70 3.05
CA MET A 174 -22.01 10.28 3.33
C MET A 174 -23.41 9.69 3.58
N PRO A 175 -23.83 8.62 2.87
CA PRO A 175 -25.14 8.02 3.06
C PRO A 175 -25.29 7.37 4.44
N GLU A 176 -26.53 7.30 4.93
CA GLU A 176 -26.89 6.61 6.16
C GLU A 176 -26.57 5.11 6.08
N GLY A 177 -26.19 4.49 7.23
CA GLY A 177 -25.92 3.06 7.31
C GLY A 177 -24.49 2.73 7.66
N GLU A 178 -24.11 1.47 7.47
CA GLU A 178 -22.82 0.94 7.88
C GLU A 178 -22.01 0.45 6.66
N VAL A 179 -20.78 0.90 6.55
CA VAL A 179 -19.77 0.35 5.62
C VAL A 179 -18.81 -0.53 6.42
N ARG A 180 -18.58 -1.76 5.96
CA ARG A 180 -17.48 -2.63 6.39
C ARG A 180 -16.57 -2.89 5.22
N ASP A 181 -15.30 -2.52 5.37
CA ASP A 181 -14.39 -2.52 4.23
C ASP A 181 -12.97 -2.95 4.62
N ARG A 182 -12.26 -3.50 3.66
CA ARG A 182 -10.88 -3.98 3.81
C ARG A 182 -10.24 -4.20 2.44
N PRO A 183 -8.92 -4.14 2.34
CA PRO A 183 -8.24 -4.50 1.10
C PRO A 183 -8.36 -6.00 0.79
N ASP A 184 -8.33 -6.36 -0.48
CA ASP A 184 -8.16 -7.75 -0.91
C ASP A 184 -6.70 -8.18 -0.86
N ARG A 185 -5.79 -7.25 -1.09
CA ARG A 185 -4.35 -7.48 -1.18
C ARG A 185 -3.58 -6.62 -0.20
N PRO A 186 -2.62 -7.22 0.55
CA PRO A 186 -1.83 -6.46 1.52
C PRO A 186 -0.82 -5.49 0.89
N GLN A 187 -0.38 -5.72 -0.35
CA GLN A 187 0.57 -4.84 -1.04
C GLN A 187 -0.07 -4.20 -2.26
N ARG A 188 -0.17 -2.88 -2.28
CA ARG A 188 -0.86 -2.10 -3.29
C ARG A 188 -0.08 -0.82 -3.55
N GLY A 189 0.39 -0.59 -4.78
CA GLY A 189 1.29 0.54 -4.93
C GLY A 189 1.54 1.08 -6.32
N LEU A 190 2.48 2.02 -6.31
CA LEU A 190 3.13 2.62 -7.47
C LEU A 190 4.62 2.32 -7.38
N ASN A 191 5.23 1.92 -8.49
CA ASN A 191 6.68 1.90 -8.66
C ASN A 191 7.10 3.09 -9.52
N LEU A 192 8.12 3.83 -9.12
CA LEU A 192 8.56 5.05 -9.78
C LEU A 192 10.06 5.01 -10.05
N ASP A 193 10.41 5.01 -11.32
CA ASP A 193 11.78 5.17 -11.78
C ASP A 193 12.16 6.66 -11.77
N ILE A 194 12.92 7.07 -10.76
CA ILE A 194 13.49 8.42 -10.68
C ILE A 194 14.93 8.47 -11.18
N ALA A 195 15.54 7.30 -11.44
CA ALA A 195 16.91 7.21 -11.94
C ALA A 195 17.00 7.65 -13.40
N ARG A 196 16.19 7.07 -14.28
CA ARG A 196 16.17 7.44 -15.70
C ARG A 196 15.53 8.80 -15.90
N LYS A 197 14.44 9.12 -15.21
CA LYS A 197 13.78 10.43 -15.27
C LYS A 197 13.78 11.11 -13.91
N HIS A 198 14.35 12.32 -13.84
CA HIS A 198 14.30 13.11 -12.61
C HIS A 198 12.89 13.63 -12.32
N TYR A 199 12.45 13.45 -11.06
CA TYR A 199 11.26 14.05 -10.48
C TYR A 199 11.63 14.83 -9.22
N THR A 200 11.02 15.99 -9.02
CA THR A 200 11.25 16.79 -7.81
C THR A 200 10.57 16.15 -6.59
N ALA A 201 11.07 16.45 -5.40
CA ALA A 201 10.44 16.01 -4.15
C ALA A 201 8.97 16.41 -4.08
N ALA A 202 8.60 17.63 -4.48
CA ALA A 202 7.22 18.10 -4.50
C ALA A 202 6.32 17.25 -5.42
N TRP A 203 6.81 16.88 -6.60
CA TRP A 203 6.06 16.02 -7.52
C TRP A 203 5.82 14.61 -6.92
N ILE A 204 6.82 14.03 -6.24
CA ILE A 204 6.68 12.74 -5.55
C ILE A 204 5.67 12.85 -4.40
N GLU A 205 5.72 13.94 -3.63
CA GLU A 205 4.75 14.21 -2.55
C GLU A 205 3.31 14.30 -3.07
N ASP A 206 3.08 14.87 -4.25
CA ASP A 206 1.76 14.90 -4.88
C ASP A 206 1.28 13.50 -5.28
N ARG A 207 2.20 12.64 -5.75
CA ARG A 207 1.84 11.23 -6.00
C ARG A 207 1.50 10.49 -4.70
N LEU A 208 2.21 10.74 -3.61
CA LEU A 208 1.86 10.15 -2.31
C LEU A 208 0.45 10.55 -1.86
N ARG A 209 0.05 11.82 -2.05
CA ARG A 209 -1.31 12.28 -1.73
C ARG A 209 -2.38 11.59 -2.61
N GLU A 210 -2.10 11.43 -3.90
CA GLU A 210 -2.97 10.68 -4.82
C GLU A 210 -3.08 9.20 -4.42
N MET A 211 -1.95 8.56 -4.11
CA MET A 211 -1.90 7.17 -3.64
C MET A 211 -2.70 6.98 -2.34
N ALA A 212 -2.58 7.91 -1.40
CA ALA A 212 -3.32 7.89 -0.14
C ALA A 212 -4.84 7.92 -0.36
N ASP A 213 -5.33 8.80 -1.24
CA ASP A 213 -6.75 8.87 -1.60
C ASP A 213 -7.24 7.57 -2.25
N LEU A 214 -6.37 6.85 -2.95
CA LEU A 214 -6.64 5.56 -3.58
C LEU A 214 -6.40 4.35 -2.66
N LYS A 215 -6.06 4.56 -1.39
CA LYS A 215 -5.76 3.50 -0.41
C LYS A 215 -4.61 2.58 -0.86
N LEU A 216 -3.66 3.12 -1.62
CA LEU A 216 -2.40 2.46 -1.96
C LEU A 216 -1.42 2.64 -0.79
N ASN A 217 -0.63 1.60 -0.49
CA ASN A 217 0.21 1.55 0.71
C ASN A 217 1.70 1.33 0.45
N GLN A 218 2.14 1.25 -0.81
CA GLN A 218 3.56 1.10 -1.14
C GLN A 218 3.98 1.99 -2.30
N LEU A 219 5.07 2.75 -2.12
CA LEU A 219 5.80 3.43 -3.19
C LEU A 219 7.12 2.72 -3.40
N GLY A 220 7.30 2.02 -4.53
CA GLY A 220 8.61 1.57 -5.01
C GLY A 220 9.39 2.76 -5.55
N LEU A 221 10.62 2.91 -5.15
CA LEU A 221 11.49 4.01 -5.56
C LEU A 221 12.78 3.46 -6.16
N HIS A 222 12.80 3.35 -7.48
CA HIS A 222 13.97 2.97 -8.27
C HIS A 222 14.82 4.22 -8.50
N PHE A 223 15.86 4.40 -7.68
CA PHE A 223 16.62 5.65 -7.64
C PHE A 223 18.05 5.56 -8.17
N SER A 224 18.48 4.36 -8.55
CA SER A 224 19.76 4.12 -9.21
C SER A 224 19.60 3.26 -10.45
N ASP A 225 20.28 3.62 -11.53
CA ASP A 225 20.30 2.90 -12.80
C ASP A 225 21.53 3.32 -13.63
N ASP A 226 21.62 2.87 -14.86
CA ASP A 226 22.68 3.26 -15.81
C ASP A 226 22.76 4.76 -16.02
N GLN A 227 21.63 5.46 -16.03
CA GLN A 227 21.57 6.88 -16.34
C GLN A 227 21.98 7.76 -15.16
N ALA A 228 21.50 7.44 -13.95
CA ALA A 228 21.79 8.27 -12.79
C ALA A 228 21.64 7.52 -11.45
N PHE A 229 22.28 8.09 -10.43
CA PHE A 229 22.09 7.79 -9.02
C PHE A 229 21.47 9.04 -8.35
N ARG A 230 20.23 8.97 -7.91
CA ARG A 230 19.37 10.13 -7.65
C ARG A 230 19.13 10.49 -6.19
N ILE A 231 19.87 9.93 -5.25
CA ILE A 231 19.80 10.33 -3.85
C ILE A 231 21.21 10.63 -3.35
N GLU A 232 21.35 11.74 -2.60
CA GLU A 232 22.57 12.14 -1.92
C GLU A 232 23.17 10.98 -1.09
N SER A 233 24.49 10.77 -1.17
CA SER A 233 25.25 9.79 -0.42
C SER A 233 26.34 10.46 0.40
N ASP A 234 26.49 10.05 1.65
CA ASP A 234 27.57 10.49 2.53
C ASP A 234 28.79 9.56 2.39
N THR A 235 28.57 8.25 2.14
CA THR A 235 29.64 7.26 2.02
C THR A 235 30.26 7.23 0.62
N HIS A 236 29.44 7.49 -0.41
CA HIS A 236 29.86 7.45 -1.83
C HIS A 236 29.35 8.68 -2.60
N PRO A 237 29.76 9.89 -2.22
CA PRO A 237 29.30 11.12 -2.92
C PRO A 237 29.68 11.14 -4.39
N GLU A 238 30.73 10.40 -4.78
CA GLU A 238 31.24 10.31 -6.17
C GLU A 238 30.28 9.59 -7.13
N VAL A 239 29.34 8.75 -6.63
CA VAL A 239 28.36 8.07 -7.49
C VAL A 239 27.14 8.95 -7.77
N VAL A 240 26.91 9.99 -6.96
CA VAL A 240 25.70 10.81 -7.01
C VAL A 240 25.67 11.68 -8.26
N SER A 241 24.55 11.64 -8.96
CA SER A 241 24.36 12.43 -10.19
C SER A 241 24.07 13.89 -9.87
N PRO A 242 24.38 14.86 -10.78
CA PRO A 242 24.17 16.29 -10.54
C PRO A 242 22.73 16.65 -10.15
N GLN A 243 21.74 16.03 -10.81
CA GLN A 243 20.34 16.16 -10.43
C GLN A 243 19.97 15.00 -9.52
N HIS A 244 19.77 15.27 -8.24
CA HIS A 244 19.45 14.29 -7.22
C HIS A 244 18.53 14.89 -6.15
N LEU A 245 17.96 14.05 -5.32
CA LEU A 245 17.26 14.43 -4.10
C LEU A 245 18.27 14.48 -2.96
N THR A 246 18.25 15.54 -2.18
CA THR A 246 18.99 15.61 -0.93
C THR A 246 18.39 14.64 0.10
N LYS A 247 19.19 14.17 1.05
CA LYS A 247 18.67 13.37 2.18
C LYS A 247 17.60 14.12 2.98
N ALA A 248 17.66 15.44 3.04
CA ALA A 248 16.62 16.27 3.66
C ALA A 248 15.29 16.17 2.90
N GLU A 249 15.30 16.22 1.57
CA GLU A 249 14.11 16.03 0.75
C GLU A 249 13.55 14.61 0.86
N VAL A 250 14.43 13.61 0.87
CA VAL A 250 14.00 12.21 1.09
C VAL A 250 13.34 12.05 2.46
N ARG A 251 13.91 12.59 3.55
CA ARG A 251 13.28 12.55 4.87
C ARG A 251 11.91 13.23 4.88
N ARG A 252 11.72 14.32 4.14
CA ARG A 252 10.42 15.00 4.01
C ARG A 252 9.41 14.11 3.27
N ILE A 253 9.82 13.46 2.18
CA ILE A 253 9.02 12.46 1.44
C ILE A 253 8.61 11.32 2.38
N LEU A 254 9.57 10.73 3.10
CA LEU A 254 9.32 9.62 4.02
C LEU A 254 8.40 10.01 5.17
N GLY A 255 8.56 11.22 5.73
CA GLY A 255 7.69 11.76 6.77
C GLY A 255 6.26 11.94 6.27
N LEU A 256 6.05 12.42 5.03
CA LEU A 256 4.73 12.51 4.43
C LEU A 256 4.15 11.11 4.17
N ALA A 257 4.93 10.20 3.58
CA ALA A 257 4.52 8.83 3.31
C ALA A 257 4.04 8.12 4.59
N GLY A 258 4.80 8.24 5.68
CA GLY A 258 4.43 7.67 6.99
C GLY A 258 3.09 8.19 7.50
N ARG A 259 2.84 9.51 7.46
CA ARG A 259 1.54 10.10 7.85
C ARG A 259 0.38 9.70 6.93
N LEU A 260 0.68 9.24 5.72
CA LEU A 260 -0.30 8.76 4.75
C LEU A 260 -0.41 7.22 4.72
N HIS A 261 0.23 6.52 5.65
CA HIS A 261 0.27 5.05 5.74
C HIS A 261 0.82 4.38 4.47
N ILE A 262 1.82 5.01 3.84
CA ILE A 262 2.52 4.50 2.66
C ILE A 262 3.95 4.14 3.05
N GLY A 263 4.30 2.86 2.90
CA GLY A 263 5.69 2.40 3.00
C GLY A 263 6.45 2.70 1.72
N VAL A 264 7.64 3.30 1.84
CA VAL A 264 8.55 3.46 0.70
C VAL A 264 9.47 2.25 0.62
N VAL A 265 9.55 1.63 -0.57
CA VAL A 265 10.40 0.49 -0.89
C VAL A 265 11.53 1.01 -1.77
N PRO A 266 12.72 1.31 -1.22
CA PRO A 266 13.86 1.75 -2.01
C PRO A 266 14.44 0.59 -2.81
N GLU A 267 15.02 0.92 -3.97
CA GLU A 267 15.68 -0.05 -4.83
C GLU A 267 17.07 0.47 -5.24
N ILE A 268 18.09 -0.33 -4.92
CA ILE A 268 19.40 -0.30 -5.58
C ILE A 268 19.51 -1.61 -6.34
N ASP A 269 19.44 -1.51 -7.65
CA ASP A 269 19.51 -2.66 -8.52
C ASP A 269 20.95 -3.13 -8.69
N SER A 270 21.17 -4.45 -8.57
CA SER A 270 22.45 -5.09 -8.79
C SER A 270 22.28 -6.58 -9.10
N PRO A 271 23.18 -7.19 -9.91
CA PRO A 271 24.46 -6.69 -10.41
C PRO A 271 24.39 -5.97 -11.75
N GLY A 272 23.22 -5.86 -12.38
CA GLY A 272 22.94 -5.01 -13.53
C GLY A 272 22.60 -3.57 -13.12
N HIS A 273 22.25 -2.72 -14.08
CA HIS A 273 21.69 -1.37 -13.89
C HIS A 273 22.52 -0.41 -13.01
N LEU A 274 23.85 -0.55 -12.99
CA LEU A 274 24.75 0.25 -12.15
C LEU A 274 25.68 1.19 -12.94
N GLY A 275 25.31 1.57 -14.15
CA GLY A 275 26.16 2.43 -14.99
C GLY A 275 26.51 3.76 -14.34
N ALA A 276 25.61 4.36 -13.54
CA ALA A 276 25.91 5.57 -12.78
C ALA A 276 27.03 5.34 -11.77
N VAL A 277 26.97 4.23 -11.02
CA VAL A 277 27.99 3.83 -10.03
C VAL A 277 29.31 3.50 -10.72
N LEU A 278 29.25 2.75 -11.82
CA LEU A 278 30.42 2.31 -12.57
C LEU A 278 31.17 3.45 -13.26
N ARG A 279 30.54 4.60 -13.53
CA ARG A 279 31.27 5.79 -13.98
C ARG A 279 32.27 6.31 -12.95
N ALA A 280 31.96 6.19 -11.67
CA ALA A 280 32.86 6.54 -10.57
C ALA A 280 33.85 5.41 -10.25
N HIS A 281 33.44 4.17 -10.48
CA HIS A 281 34.22 2.95 -10.17
C HIS A 281 34.46 2.08 -11.41
N PRO A 282 35.14 2.57 -12.48
CA PRO A 282 35.30 1.84 -13.75
C PRO A 282 36.09 0.55 -13.63
N GLY A 283 36.88 0.38 -12.55
CA GLY A 283 37.62 -0.84 -12.24
C GLY A 283 36.72 -2.03 -11.87
N LEU A 284 35.49 -1.75 -11.41
CA LEU A 284 34.52 -2.78 -11.00
C LEU A 284 33.57 -3.17 -12.15
N GLN A 285 33.70 -2.54 -13.32
CA GLN A 285 32.85 -2.85 -14.45
C GLN A 285 33.25 -4.17 -15.12
N LEU A 286 32.26 -5.04 -15.33
CA LEU A 286 32.44 -6.33 -15.97
C LEU A 286 33.06 -6.20 -17.37
N ARG A 287 34.06 -7.05 -17.64
CA ARG A 287 34.73 -7.17 -18.95
C ARG A 287 34.58 -8.57 -19.51
N SER A 288 34.29 -8.67 -20.79
CA SER A 288 34.31 -9.95 -21.49
C SER A 288 35.73 -10.46 -21.72
N ALA A 289 35.87 -11.72 -22.12
CA ALA A 289 37.16 -12.34 -22.54
C ALA A 289 37.87 -11.56 -23.65
N SER A 290 37.14 -10.83 -24.50
CA SER A 290 37.73 -9.96 -25.53
C SER A 290 38.12 -8.57 -25.00
N GLY A 291 37.99 -8.29 -23.71
CA GLY A 291 38.26 -7.00 -23.08
C GLY A 291 37.16 -5.96 -23.24
N ARG A 292 36.02 -6.29 -23.88
CA ARG A 292 34.89 -5.36 -24.06
C ARG A 292 34.17 -5.16 -22.72
N LEU A 293 33.89 -3.91 -22.38
CA LEU A 293 33.10 -3.54 -21.21
C LEU A 293 31.61 -3.92 -21.40
N SER A 294 31.01 -4.46 -20.37
CA SER A 294 29.56 -4.72 -20.29
C SER A 294 28.89 -3.51 -19.62
N PRO A 295 28.11 -2.69 -20.35
CA PRO A 295 27.48 -1.53 -19.77
C PRO A 295 26.62 -1.87 -18.56
N GLY A 296 26.67 -1.04 -17.51
CA GLY A 296 25.84 -1.19 -16.32
C GLY A 296 26.08 -2.42 -15.46
N SER A 297 26.96 -3.33 -15.87
CA SER A 297 27.15 -4.62 -15.18
C SER A 297 28.40 -4.62 -14.30
N LEU A 298 28.24 -5.00 -13.03
CA LEU A 298 29.33 -5.25 -12.09
C LEU A 298 30.07 -6.55 -12.40
N ASP A 299 31.37 -6.59 -12.18
CA ASP A 299 32.13 -7.84 -12.06
C ASP A 299 31.93 -8.41 -10.66
N ILE A 300 30.96 -9.31 -10.52
CA ILE A 300 30.62 -9.95 -9.23
C ILE A 300 31.67 -10.99 -8.76
N SER A 301 32.72 -11.20 -9.54
CA SER A 301 33.91 -11.96 -9.10
C SER A 301 34.90 -11.10 -8.30
N ASP A 302 34.75 -9.77 -8.37
CA ASP A 302 35.58 -8.82 -7.63
C ASP A 302 34.98 -8.55 -6.23
N PRO A 303 35.71 -8.80 -5.13
CA PRO A 303 35.23 -8.49 -3.78
C PRO A 303 34.92 -7.01 -3.55
N GLY A 304 35.57 -6.10 -4.29
CA GLY A 304 35.32 -4.66 -4.24
C GLY A 304 33.90 -4.29 -4.69
N ALA A 305 33.35 -5.04 -5.66
CA ALA A 305 31.97 -4.88 -6.11
C ALA A 305 30.97 -5.17 -4.97
N ALA A 306 31.18 -6.28 -4.24
CA ALA A 306 30.36 -6.64 -3.10
C ALA A 306 30.45 -5.59 -1.98
N LYS A 307 31.66 -5.13 -1.66
CA LYS A 307 31.89 -4.11 -0.64
C LYS A 307 31.15 -2.82 -0.96
N LEU A 308 31.28 -2.30 -2.17
CA LEU A 308 30.63 -1.07 -2.61
C LEU A 308 29.11 -1.15 -2.48
N VAL A 309 28.49 -2.21 -3.01
CA VAL A 309 27.03 -2.37 -2.94
C VAL A 309 26.56 -2.55 -1.49
N ASP A 310 27.29 -3.29 -0.66
CA ASP A 310 26.94 -3.47 0.76
C ASP A 310 27.00 -2.13 1.53
N GLU A 311 28.00 -1.29 1.28
CA GLU A 311 28.13 0.03 1.90
C GLU A 311 26.96 0.93 1.51
N LEU A 312 26.54 0.94 0.24
CA LEU A 312 25.35 1.65 -0.21
C LEU A 312 24.07 1.10 0.44
N LEU A 313 23.91 -0.23 0.50
CA LEU A 313 22.74 -0.85 1.13
C LEU A 313 22.65 -0.50 2.63
N VAL A 314 23.76 -0.47 3.35
CA VAL A 314 23.79 -0.06 4.77
C VAL A 314 23.38 1.38 4.92
N GLU A 315 23.99 2.31 4.18
CA GLU A 315 23.71 3.75 4.26
C GLU A 315 22.22 4.05 4.03
N TYR A 316 21.67 3.53 2.94
CA TYR A 316 20.28 3.85 2.61
C TYR A 316 19.27 3.06 3.44
N THR A 317 19.63 1.90 4.00
CA THR A 317 18.75 1.20 4.94
C THR A 317 18.53 2.00 6.21
N GLU A 318 19.50 2.78 6.66
CA GLU A 318 19.35 3.71 7.78
C GLU A 318 18.44 4.89 7.44
N LEU A 319 18.51 5.39 6.21
CA LEU A 319 17.63 6.48 5.74
C LEU A 319 16.19 6.05 5.57
N PHE A 320 15.95 4.85 4.98
CA PHE A 320 14.63 4.33 4.68
C PHE A 320 14.11 3.43 5.80
N GLY A 321 13.27 3.97 6.69
CA GLY A 321 12.71 3.25 7.84
C GLY A 321 11.65 2.18 7.49
N GLY A 322 11.25 2.02 6.22
CA GLY A 322 10.25 1.05 5.76
C GLY A 322 10.66 -0.40 5.96
N ALA A 323 9.69 -1.31 5.89
CA ALA A 323 9.89 -2.75 6.15
C ALA A 323 10.57 -3.53 5.00
N TYR A 324 10.62 -2.95 3.80
CA TYR A 324 11.04 -3.65 2.59
C TYR A 324 12.27 -3.00 1.95
N TRP A 325 13.04 -3.82 1.24
CA TRP A 325 14.13 -3.39 0.36
C TRP A 325 14.11 -4.17 -0.94
N HIS A 326 14.21 -3.49 -2.09
CA HIS A 326 14.31 -4.13 -3.39
C HIS A 326 15.77 -4.17 -3.86
N LEU A 327 16.23 -5.34 -4.31
CA LEU A 327 17.62 -5.62 -4.65
C LEU A 327 17.87 -5.64 -6.17
N GLY A 328 16.82 -5.43 -6.99
CA GLY A 328 16.89 -5.56 -8.44
C GLY A 328 17.05 -7.01 -8.87
N ALA A 329 18.21 -7.34 -9.43
CA ALA A 329 18.65 -8.63 -9.92
C ALA A 329 18.18 -9.01 -11.33
N ASP A 330 17.57 -8.09 -12.05
CA ASP A 330 17.16 -8.27 -13.44
C ASP A 330 18.30 -7.96 -14.43
N GLU A 331 18.10 -8.44 -15.63
CA GLU A 331 18.84 -8.12 -16.86
C GLU A 331 20.38 -8.10 -16.75
N TYR A 332 20.97 -8.96 -15.91
CA TYR A 332 22.44 -9.03 -15.81
C TYR A 332 23.07 -9.49 -17.14
N LEU A 333 23.73 -8.59 -17.84
CA LEU A 333 24.21 -8.80 -19.22
C LEU A 333 25.15 -10.02 -19.39
N ALA A 334 25.85 -10.45 -18.32
CA ALA A 334 26.66 -11.66 -18.38
C ALA A 334 25.83 -12.89 -18.75
N LEU A 335 24.60 -12.96 -18.26
CA LEU A 335 23.69 -14.10 -18.47
C LEU A 335 22.86 -13.99 -19.76
N MET A 336 22.86 -12.82 -20.37
CA MET A 336 22.24 -12.59 -21.69
C MET A 336 23.18 -12.96 -22.87
N ALA A 337 24.44 -13.26 -22.60
CA ALA A 337 25.40 -13.69 -23.61
C ALA A 337 25.01 -15.09 -24.16
N ARG A 338 25.29 -15.35 -25.43
CA ARG A 338 25.01 -16.66 -26.05
C ARG A 338 25.74 -17.82 -25.36
N ASP A 339 26.96 -17.58 -24.92
CA ASP A 339 27.78 -18.48 -24.12
C ASP A 339 28.37 -17.66 -22.97
N PRO A 340 27.70 -17.62 -21.82
CA PRO A 340 28.15 -16.84 -20.67
C PRO A 340 29.54 -17.25 -20.17
N ALA A 341 29.80 -18.56 -20.06
CA ALA A 341 31.06 -19.09 -19.54
C ALA A 341 32.28 -18.72 -20.43
N ALA A 342 32.13 -18.86 -21.75
CA ALA A 342 33.17 -18.46 -22.69
C ALA A 342 33.33 -16.93 -22.78
N SER A 343 32.22 -16.19 -22.62
CA SER A 343 32.23 -14.73 -22.68
C SER A 343 32.84 -14.09 -21.44
N TYR A 344 32.65 -14.71 -20.25
CA TYR A 344 33.07 -14.20 -18.96
C TYR A 344 33.75 -15.28 -18.11
N PRO A 345 34.92 -15.79 -18.51
CA PRO A 345 35.61 -16.90 -17.85
C PRO A 345 36.00 -16.60 -16.39
N GLN A 346 36.18 -15.34 -16.01
CA GLN A 346 36.44 -14.95 -14.62
C GLN A 346 35.22 -15.19 -13.73
N LEU A 347 33.98 -14.95 -14.22
CA LEU A 347 32.77 -15.24 -13.48
C LEU A 347 32.57 -16.74 -13.35
N GLN A 348 32.80 -17.51 -14.43
CA GLN A 348 32.71 -18.96 -14.40
C GLN A 348 33.71 -19.54 -13.38
N SER A 349 34.96 -19.10 -13.44
CA SER A 349 35.99 -19.54 -12.47
C SER A 349 35.66 -19.15 -11.03
N ALA A 350 35.01 -17.98 -10.81
CA ALA A 350 34.57 -17.56 -9.48
C ALA A 350 33.40 -18.43 -8.98
N ALA A 351 32.46 -18.80 -9.84
CA ALA A 351 31.37 -19.72 -9.51
C ALA A 351 31.91 -21.07 -9.06
N GLU A 352 32.81 -21.66 -9.85
CA GLU A 352 33.41 -22.96 -9.54
C GLU A 352 34.25 -22.94 -8.25
N ARG A 353 35.02 -21.87 -8.01
CA ARG A 353 35.77 -21.71 -6.76
C ARG A 353 34.87 -21.60 -5.54
N LYS A 354 33.72 -20.90 -5.65
CA LYS A 354 32.85 -20.62 -4.51
C LYS A 354 31.87 -21.76 -4.24
N TYR A 355 31.38 -22.43 -5.28
CA TYR A 355 30.28 -23.39 -5.18
C TYR A 355 30.63 -24.81 -5.67
N GLY A 356 31.81 -25.02 -6.18
CA GLY A 356 32.31 -26.32 -6.63
C GLY A 356 32.23 -26.54 -8.14
N ALA A 357 32.84 -27.61 -8.59
CA ALA A 357 32.83 -27.97 -10.03
C ALA A 357 31.42 -28.18 -10.53
N GLY A 358 31.10 -27.57 -11.66
CA GLY A 358 29.76 -27.57 -12.28
C GLY A 358 28.86 -26.42 -11.91
N ALA A 359 29.26 -25.55 -10.99
CA ALA A 359 28.54 -24.28 -10.74
C ALA A 359 28.74 -23.32 -11.92
N GLY A 360 27.65 -22.67 -12.35
CA GLY A 360 27.63 -21.71 -13.43
C GLY A 360 27.57 -20.26 -12.96
N ILE A 361 27.60 -19.33 -13.91
CA ILE A 361 27.47 -17.89 -13.63
C ILE A 361 26.10 -17.57 -12.99
N GLU A 362 25.05 -18.34 -13.30
CA GLU A 362 23.75 -18.27 -12.66
C GLU A 362 23.83 -18.55 -11.14
N ASP A 363 24.65 -19.50 -10.73
CA ASP A 363 24.91 -19.80 -9.32
C ASP A 363 25.64 -18.65 -8.62
N LEU A 364 26.60 -18.02 -9.32
CA LEU A 364 27.30 -16.85 -8.81
C LEU A 364 26.34 -15.66 -8.64
N ALA A 365 25.47 -15.41 -9.62
CA ALA A 365 24.45 -14.36 -9.55
C ALA A 365 23.40 -14.64 -8.46
N THR A 366 22.96 -15.90 -8.32
CA THR A 366 22.07 -16.32 -7.22
C THR A 366 22.71 -16.10 -5.86
N GLY A 367 23.99 -16.45 -5.73
CA GLY A 367 24.77 -16.22 -4.52
C GLY A 367 24.94 -14.74 -4.21
N TRP A 368 25.13 -13.90 -5.24
CA TRP A 368 25.16 -12.46 -5.10
C TRP A 368 23.83 -11.93 -4.51
N LEU A 369 22.70 -12.31 -5.08
CA LEU A 369 21.37 -11.93 -4.58
C LEU A 369 21.15 -12.41 -3.13
N ASN A 370 21.52 -13.66 -2.82
CA ASN A 370 21.38 -14.21 -1.47
C ASN A 370 22.22 -13.45 -0.43
N ASP A 371 23.47 -13.08 -0.79
CA ASP A 371 24.37 -12.33 0.08
C ASP A 371 23.82 -10.93 0.36
N ARG A 372 23.32 -10.21 -0.68
CA ARG A 372 22.68 -8.87 -0.51
C ARG A 372 21.38 -8.97 0.28
N ALA A 373 20.58 -10.01 0.04
CA ALA A 373 19.39 -10.29 0.85
C ALA A 373 19.71 -10.54 2.32
N ALA A 374 20.84 -11.21 2.60
CA ALA A 374 21.30 -11.40 3.96
C ALA A 374 21.74 -10.08 4.63
N VAL A 375 22.37 -9.16 3.88
CA VAL A 375 22.72 -7.81 4.38
C VAL A 375 21.46 -7.07 4.81
N VAL A 376 20.48 -6.89 3.94
CA VAL A 376 19.28 -6.10 4.24
C VAL A 376 18.42 -6.76 5.33
N ARG A 377 18.41 -8.10 5.43
CA ARG A 377 17.72 -8.79 6.54
C ARG A 377 18.37 -8.53 7.90
N ARG A 378 19.71 -8.54 7.97
CA ARG A 378 20.41 -8.17 9.22
C ARG A 378 20.07 -6.75 9.68
N LEU A 379 19.71 -5.88 8.74
CA LEU A 379 19.25 -4.51 8.97
C LEU A 379 17.71 -4.42 9.18
N GLY A 380 17.02 -5.56 9.37
CA GLY A 380 15.60 -5.64 9.68
C GLY A 380 14.66 -5.47 8.49
N LYS A 381 15.15 -5.58 7.23
CA LYS A 381 14.31 -5.43 6.03
C LYS A 381 13.93 -6.77 5.42
N GLN A 382 12.73 -6.83 4.85
CA GLN A 382 12.27 -7.91 4.00
C GLN A 382 12.80 -7.68 2.57
N PRO A 383 13.65 -8.57 2.01
CA PRO A 383 14.17 -8.40 0.67
C PRO A 383 13.13 -8.74 -0.40
N LYS A 384 13.21 -8.02 -1.52
CA LYS A 384 12.46 -8.21 -2.76
C LYS A 384 13.44 -8.24 -3.93
N ALA A 385 13.06 -8.91 -5.03
CA ALA A 385 13.82 -8.88 -6.27
C ALA A 385 12.92 -9.15 -7.48
N TRP A 386 13.37 -8.72 -8.66
CA TRP A 386 12.70 -8.99 -9.93
C TRP A 386 12.74 -10.48 -10.27
N ASN A 387 11.71 -10.98 -10.95
CA ASN A 387 11.55 -12.41 -11.20
C ASN A 387 12.65 -13.04 -12.06
N ASP A 388 13.24 -12.32 -12.98
CA ASP A 388 14.29 -12.82 -13.87
C ASP A 388 15.66 -12.98 -13.21
N GLY A 389 15.84 -12.45 -12.00
CA GLY A 389 16.98 -12.77 -11.13
C GLY A 389 16.94 -14.14 -10.44
N PHE A 390 15.91 -14.97 -10.71
CA PHE A 390 15.76 -16.31 -10.12
C PHE A 390 15.91 -17.39 -11.20
N PHE A 391 17.04 -18.05 -11.22
CA PHE A 391 17.38 -19.05 -12.25
C PHE A 391 16.86 -20.45 -11.92
N ARG A 392 16.67 -21.28 -12.95
CA ARG A 392 16.30 -22.70 -12.82
C ARG A 392 17.56 -23.55 -12.60
N ASP A 393 17.37 -24.69 -11.97
CA ASP A 393 18.31 -25.82 -11.97
C ASP A 393 19.75 -25.52 -11.55
N GLY A 394 19.99 -24.37 -10.89
CA GLY A 394 21.28 -24.02 -10.32
C GLY A 394 21.62 -24.87 -9.11
N THR A 395 22.92 -25.00 -8.81
CA THR A 395 23.42 -25.67 -7.59
C THR A 395 23.18 -24.82 -6.34
N VAL A 396 23.06 -23.49 -6.51
CA VAL A 396 22.77 -22.51 -5.45
C VAL A 396 21.30 -22.13 -5.49
N PRO A 397 20.48 -22.55 -4.50
CA PRO A 397 19.09 -22.14 -4.44
C PRO A 397 18.97 -20.68 -4.01
N ALA A 398 18.11 -19.92 -4.70
CA ALA A 398 17.75 -18.58 -4.25
C ALA A 398 16.95 -18.66 -2.94
N ASP A 399 17.26 -17.75 -1.99
CA ASP A 399 16.62 -17.69 -0.68
C ASP A 399 15.08 -17.56 -0.84
N LYS A 400 14.34 -18.49 -0.22
CA LYS A 400 12.88 -18.55 -0.29
C LYS A 400 12.19 -17.38 0.38
N ASN A 401 12.88 -16.64 1.24
CA ASN A 401 12.33 -15.46 1.91
C ASN A 401 12.40 -14.19 1.07
N ILE A 402 13.05 -14.18 -0.08
CA ILE A 402 13.01 -13.06 -1.01
C ILE A 402 11.64 -13.05 -1.69
N GLU A 403 10.88 -11.95 -1.57
CA GLU A 403 9.62 -11.76 -2.31
C GLU A 403 9.92 -11.50 -3.78
N VAL A 404 9.20 -12.18 -4.66
CA VAL A 404 9.38 -12.05 -6.10
C VAL A 404 8.46 -10.96 -6.64
N GLU A 405 9.02 -9.97 -7.32
CA GLU A 405 8.24 -9.01 -8.10
C GLU A 405 8.22 -9.45 -9.56
N TYR A 406 7.04 -9.92 -9.98
CA TYR A 406 6.89 -10.54 -11.29
C TYR A 406 6.42 -9.50 -12.31
N TRP A 407 7.29 -9.17 -13.28
CA TRP A 407 7.02 -8.21 -14.33
C TRP A 407 6.90 -8.84 -15.73
N THR A 408 7.81 -9.74 -16.09
CA THR A 408 7.87 -10.35 -17.42
C THR A 408 8.13 -11.86 -17.38
N GLY A 409 7.88 -12.51 -18.49
CA GLY A 409 8.15 -13.93 -18.75
C GLY A 409 8.09 -14.19 -20.24
N LYS A 410 8.38 -13.15 -21.06
CA LYS A 410 8.25 -13.19 -22.53
C LYS A 410 9.49 -13.77 -23.20
N GLU A 411 10.65 -13.66 -22.56
CA GLU A 411 11.92 -14.16 -23.08
C GLU A 411 11.88 -15.69 -23.24
N TYR A 412 12.59 -16.19 -24.25
CA TYR A 412 12.72 -17.63 -24.44
C TYR A 412 13.33 -18.28 -23.20
N GLY A 413 12.68 -19.33 -22.70
CA GLY A 413 13.13 -19.99 -21.48
C GLY A 413 12.78 -19.29 -20.17
N ALA A 414 12.14 -18.11 -20.19
CA ALA A 414 11.75 -17.41 -18.95
C ALA A 414 10.83 -18.25 -18.07
N ARG A 415 11.03 -18.16 -16.76
CA ARG A 415 10.22 -18.86 -15.77
C ARG A 415 8.79 -18.32 -15.75
N GLN A 416 7.83 -19.23 -15.70
CA GLN A 416 6.43 -18.86 -15.67
C GLN A 416 5.96 -18.58 -14.23
N PRO A 417 4.94 -17.73 -14.03
CA PRO A 417 4.47 -17.36 -12.68
C PRO A 417 4.18 -18.56 -11.78
N GLU A 418 3.58 -19.60 -12.34
CA GLU A 418 3.21 -20.79 -11.59
C GLU A 418 4.43 -21.58 -11.05
N GLU A 419 5.60 -21.43 -11.63
CA GLU A 419 6.83 -22.08 -11.12
C GLU A 419 7.21 -21.49 -9.75
N TYR A 420 7.22 -20.16 -9.63
CA TYR A 420 7.46 -19.47 -8.36
C TYR A 420 6.42 -19.84 -7.31
N LEU A 421 5.15 -19.90 -7.71
CA LEU A 421 4.04 -20.25 -6.83
C LEU A 421 4.12 -21.70 -6.33
N ARG A 422 4.55 -22.66 -7.19
CA ARG A 422 4.78 -24.07 -6.79
C ARG A 422 5.95 -24.19 -5.80
N GLU A 423 6.99 -23.39 -5.95
CA GLU A 423 8.11 -23.33 -5.00
C GLU A 423 7.73 -22.73 -3.64
N GLY A 424 6.52 -22.21 -3.52
CA GLY A 424 6.04 -21.59 -2.29
C GLY A 424 6.40 -20.13 -2.14
N ARG A 425 6.92 -19.47 -3.17
CA ARG A 425 7.30 -18.05 -3.12
C ARG A 425 6.09 -17.15 -3.02
N ARG A 426 6.27 -16.02 -2.38
CA ARG A 426 5.32 -14.90 -2.33
C ARG A 426 5.62 -13.98 -3.51
N VAL A 427 4.59 -13.58 -4.24
CA VAL A 427 4.71 -12.84 -5.51
C VAL A 427 3.93 -11.53 -5.45
N VAL A 428 4.53 -10.46 -5.94
CA VAL A 428 3.87 -9.18 -6.22
C VAL A 428 3.73 -9.04 -7.74
N ASN A 429 2.58 -8.60 -8.19
CA ASN A 429 2.24 -8.50 -9.61
C ASN A 429 2.61 -7.12 -10.17
N LEU A 430 3.51 -7.10 -11.13
CA LEU A 430 3.85 -5.93 -11.94
C LEU A 430 3.72 -6.22 -13.45
N ASN A 431 2.81 -7.11 -13.83
CA ASN A 431 2.58 -7.54 -15.21
C ASN A 431 2.80 -6.42 -16.23
N ASP A 432 3.82 -6.56 -17.06
CA ASP A 432 4.28 -5.56 -18.03
C ASP A 432 3.26 -5.21 -19.12
N GLU A 433 2.28 -6.09 -19.36
CA GLU A 433 1.24 -5.83 -20.36
C GLU A 433 0.10 -4.93 -19.85
N PHE A 434 -0.08 -4.82 -18.52
CA PHE A 434 -1.16 -4.04 -17.91
C PHE A 434 -0.68 -2.90 -17.04
N LEU A 435 0.48 -3.06 -16.39
CA LEU A 435 0.89 -2.20 -15.29
C LEU A 435 2.15 -1.37 -15.59
N TYR A 436 2.78 -1.53 -16.76
CA TYR A 436 4.02 -0.84 -17.13
C TYR A 436 3.74 0.38 -18.01
N TYR A 437 3.98 1.56 -17.47
CA TYR A 437 3.95 2.84 -18.17
C TYR A 437 5.37 3.25 -18.53
N VAL A 438 5.84 2.78 -19.69
CA VAL A 438 7.24 2.97 -20.14
C VAL A 438 7.31 4.19 -21.06
N LEU A 439 8.02 5.23 -20.64
CA LEU A 439 8.11 6.49 -21.37
C LEU A 439 8.74 6.29 -22.75
N GLY A 440 8.04 6.82 -23.77
CA GLY A 440 8.47 6.69 -25.17
C GLY A 440 8.09 5.38 -25.84
N GLN A 441 7.53 4.43 -25.10
CA GLN A 441 7.02 3.14 -25.61
C GLN A 441 8.08 2.34 -26.40
N PRO A 442 9.30 2.12 -25.86
CA PRO A 442 10.31 1.28 -26.52
C PRO A 442 9.84 -0.18 -26.59
N ASN A 443 10.48 -0.97 -27.45
CA ASN A 443 10.32 -2.43 -27.49
C ASN A 443 8.84 -2.91 -27.57
N ASN A 444 8.00 -2.18 -28.32
CA ASN A 444 6.55 -2.44 -28.46
C ASN A 444 5.73 -2.27 -27.15
N PHE A 445 6.27 -1.66 -26.12
CA PHE A 445 5.44 -1.23 -25.00
C PHE A 445 4.36 -0.26 -25.48
N VAL A 446 3.18 -0.36 -24.90
CA VAL A 446 2.06 0.54 -25.14
C VAL A 446 1.61 1.08 -23.79
N TYR A 447 1.37 2.38 -23.69
CA TYR A 447 0.85 2.95 -22.43
C TYR A 447 -0.42 2.23 -22.00
N PRO A 448 -0.45 1.65 -20.78
CA PRO A 448 -1.63 0.97 -20.28
C PRO A 448 -2.78 1.96 -20.09
N THR A 449 -3.98 1.55 -20.50
CA THR A 449 -5.19 2.36 -20.28
C THR A 449 -5.90 1.93 -19.00
N GLY A 450 -6.53 2.90 -18.32
CA GLY A 450 -7.34 2.59 -17.14
C GLY A 450 -8.49 1.62 -17.46
N GLU A 451 -9.11 1.75 -18.64
CA GLU A 451 -10.19 0.88 -19.12
C GLU A 451 -9.73 -0.58 -19.22
N ARG A 452 -8.62 -0.82 -19.91
CA ARG A 452 -8.08 -2.19 -20.06
C ARG A 452 -7.75 -2.82 -18.71
N ILE A 453 -7.16 -2.07 -17.77
CA ILE A 453 -6.89 -2.56 -16.40
C ILE A 453 -8.21 -2.84 -15.69
N TYR A 454 -9.15 -1.92 -15.72
CA TYR A 454 -10.43 -2.00 -15.03
C TYR A 454 -11.25 -3.22 -15.45
N GLU A 455 -11.31 -3.51 -16.75
CA GLU A 455 -12.12 -4.58 -17.32
C GLU A 455 -11.43 -5.94 -17.35
N GLN A 456 -10.11 -5.97 -17.62
CA GLN A 456 -9.43 -7.21 -18.01
C GLN A 456 -8.40 -7.70 -17.00
N TRP A 457 -7.81 -6.82 -16.18
CA TRP A 457 -6.79 -7.21 -15.23
C TRP A 457 -7.37 -7.58 -13.86
N THR A 458 -6.72 -8.52 -13.20
CA THR A 458 -6.91 -8.85 -11.77
C THR A 458 -5.54 -9.17 -11.16
N PRO A 459 -5.39 -9.15 -9.82
CA PRO A 459 -4.13 -9.56 -9.19
C PRO A 459 -3.64 -10.96 -9.57
N LEU A 460 -4.53 -11.83 -10.08
CA LEU A 460 -4.17 -13.17 -10.55
C LEU A 460 -3.60 -13.20 -11.98
N VAL A 461 -3.68 -12.10 -12.73
CA VAL A 461 -3.11 -12.00 -14.09
C VAL A 461 -1.66 -11.54 -13.96
N LEU A 462 -0.76 -12.48 -13.68
CA LEU A 462 0.67 -12.21 -13.47
C LEU A 462 1.45 -12.08 -14.80
N ARG A 463 0.97 -12.74 -15.87
CA ARG A 463 1.56 -12.70 -17.21
C ARG A 463 0.49 -12.76 -18.28
N GLY A 464 0.70 -12.03 -19.38
CA GLY A 464 -0.27 -11.99 -20.46
C GLY A 464 -1.64 -11.55 -19.94
N THR A 465 -2.69 -12.19 -20.43
CA THR A 465 -4.08 -11.83 -20.11
C THR A 465 -4.83 -12.90 -19.32
N LYS A 466 -4.21 -14.04 -19.03
CA LYS A 466 -4.86 -15.17 -18.35
C LYS A 466 -4.49 -15.21 -16.88
N PRO A 467 -5.48 -15.34 -15.97
CA PRO A 467 -5.21 -15.47 -14.55
C PRO A 467 -4.58 -16.84 -14.23
N VAL A 468 -3.67 -16.86 -13.28
CA VAL A 468 -3.24 -18.12 -12.64
C VAL A 468 -4.40 -18.71 -11.83
N PRO A 469 -4.42 -20.05 -11.59
CA PRO A 469 -5.48 -20.68 -10.82
C PRO A 469 -5.69 -20.06 -9.44
N ALA A 470 -6.96 -19.93 -9.02
CA ALA A 470 -7.36 -19.27 -7.77
C ALA A 470 -6.74 -19.89 -6.50
N ARG A 471 -6.34 -21.18 -6.54
CA ARG A 471 -5.62 -21.84 -5.44
C ARG A 471 -4.32 -21.13 -5.03
N TRP A 472 -3.75 -20.32 -5.93
CA TRP A 472 -2.53 -19.56 -5.68
C TRP A 472 -2.77 -18.18 -5.08
N SER A 473 -4.05 -17.77 -4.94
CA SER A 473 -4.42 -16.41 -4.50
C SER A 473 -3.71 -15.98 -3.21
N GLY A 474 -3.56 -16.87 -2.23
CA GLY A 474 -2.90 -16.57 -0.96
C GLY A 474 -1.38 -16.32 -1.06
N ARG A 475 -0.74 -16.63 -2.20
CA ARG A 475 0.68 -16.37 -2.45
C ARG A 475 0.93 -15.09 -3.23
N ILE A 476 -0.12 -14.49 -3.79
CA ILE A 476 -0.04 -13.24 -4.53
C ILE A 476 -0.37 -12.10 -3.56
N LEU A 477 0.66 -11.38 -3.17
CA LEU A 477 0.59 -10.34 -2.14
C LEU A 477 -0.15 -9.08 -2.62
N GLY A 478 -0.21 -8.87 -3.92
CA GLY A 478 -0.84 -7.69 -4.51
C GLY A 478 -0.20 -7.29 -5.82
N GLY A 479 -0.10 -5.98 -6.06
CA GLY A 479 0.53 -5.47 -7.28
C GLY A 479 0.90 -4.00 -7.18
N ARG A 480 1.74 -3.57 -8.11
CA ARG A 480 2.14 -2.16 -8.28
C ARG A 480 2.03 -1.77 -9.74
N PHE A 481 1.51 -0.57 -9.97
CA PHE A 481 1.61 0.09 -11.26
C PHE A 481 3.01 0.70 -11.38
N ALA A 482 3.71 0.51 -12.48
CA ALA A 482 5.09 0.95 -12.63
C ALA A 482 5.22 2.03 -13.71
N VAL A 483 6.02 3.06 -13.41
CA VAL A 483 6.40 4.13 -14.33
C VAL A 483 7.91 4.04 -14.56
N TRP A 484 8.29 3.76 -15.81
CA TRP A 484 9.68 3.62 -16.24
C TRP A 484 10.11 4.79 -17.12
N GLY A 485 11.32 5.26 -16.93
CA GLY A 485 11.85 6.47 -17.53
C GLY A 485 12.69 6.27 -18.79
N ASP A 486 12.55 5.20 -19.55
CA ASP A 486 13.41 4.77 -20.66
C ASP A 486 13.74 5.90 -21.64
N PHE A 487 12.73 6.61 -22.13
CA PHE A 487 12.91 7.85 -22.89
C PHE A 487 12.43 9.04 -22.04
N PRO A 488 13.28 9.57 -21.14
CA PRO A 488 12.87 10.54 -20.12
C PRO A 488 12.30 11.85 -20.67
N GLN A 489 12.64 12.19 -21.93
CA GLN A 489 12.15 13.40 -22.59
C GLN A 489 10.83 13.21 -23.34
N ALA A 490 10.31 11.98 -23.46
CA ALA A 490 9.06 11.69 -24.18
C ALA A 490 7.85 12.38 -23.56
N GLN A 491 7.87 12.61 -22.24
CA GLN A 491 6.83 13.31 -21.52
C GLN A 491 7.39 14.19 -20.40
N THR A 492 6.76 15.32 -20.13
CA THR A 492 7.03 16.11 -18.92
C THR A 492 6.47 15.39 -17.67
N PRO A 493 6.95 15.72 -16.44
CA PRO A 493 6.38 15.16 -15.22
C PRO A 493 4.85 15.33 -15.12
N ASP A 494 4.30 16.48 -15.53
CA ASP A 494 2.87 16.73 -15.54
C ASP A 494 2.11 15.86 -16.56
N GLN A 495 2.71 15.58 -17.70
CA GLN A 495 2.13 14.65 -18.69
C GLN A 495 2.11 13.23 -18.13
N VAL A 496 3.17 12.80 -17.45
CA VAL A 496 3.21 11.51 -16.75
C VAL A 496 2.11 11.45 -15.71
N ALA A 497 1.99 12.46 -14.84
CA ALA A 497 0.95 12.52 -13.81
C ALA A 497 -0.47 12.39 -14.40
N ARG A 498 -0.74 13.08 -15.51
CA ARG A 498 -2.03 12.96 -16.22
C ARG A 498 -2.22 11.58 -16.85
N GLY A 499 -1.17 11.04 -17.47
CA GLY A 499 -1.21 9.74 -18.16
C GLY A 499 -1.49 8.56 -17.25
N ILE A 500 -0.91 8.56 -16.05
CA ILE A 500 -1.08 7.47 -15.07
C ILE A 500 -2.35 7.58 -14.22
N ARG A 501 -3.05 8.71 -14.24
CA ARG A 501 -4.16 9.01 -13.34
C ARG A 501 -5.27 7.96 -13.36
N MET A 502 -5.80 7.62 -14.54
CA MET A 502 -6.86 6.62 -14.67
C MET A 502 -6.34 5.18 -14.54
N PRO A 503 -5.19 4.81 -15.13
CA PRO A 503 -4.55 3.52 -14.85
C PRO A 503 -4.34 3.23 -13.36
N LEU A 504 -3.84 4.20 -12.60
CA LEU A 504 -3.58 4.03 -11.17
C LEU A 504 -4.89 3.82 -10.38
N ARG A 505 -5.97 4.55 -10.73
CA ARG A 505 -7.31 4.35 -10.14
C ARG A 505 -7.88 2.98 -10.42
N ALA A 506 -7.76 2.51 -11.66
CA ALA A 506 -8.19 1.18 -12.06
C ALA A 506 -7.41 0.10 -11.31
N THR A 507 -6.09 0.25 -11.20
CA THR A 507 -5.23 -0.65 -10.43
C THR A 507 -5.63 -0.69 -8.95
N ALA A 508 -5.85 0.47 -8.32
CA ALA A 508 -6.31 0.57 -6.93
C ALA A 508 -7.65 -0.12 -6.72
N GLN A 509 -8.62 0.10 -7.63
CA GLN A 509 -9.92 -0.57 -7.60
C GLN A 509 -9.77 -2.10 -7.63
N LYS A 510 -8.93 -2.63 -8.52
CA LYS A 510 -8.74 -4.08 -8.68
C LYS A 510 -7.94 -4.73 -7.55
N LEU A 511 -7.06 -3.98 -6.89
CA LEU A 511 -6.31 -4.44 -5.71
C LEU A 511 -7.15 -4.39 -4.43
N TRP A 512 -8.17 -3.53 -4.39
CA TRP A 512 -9.08 -3.41 -3.27
C TRP A 512 -10.28 -4.34 -3.39
N VAL A 513 -10.93 -4.37 -4.57
CA VAL A 513 -12.07 -5.25 -4.90
C VAL A 513 -11.79 -5.93 -6.25
N PRO A 514 -11.22 -7.15 -6.27
CA PRO A 514 -10.72 -7.79 -7.50
C PRO A 514 -11.80 -8.36 -8.41
N GLY A 515 -13.04 -8.41 -7.96
CA GLY A 515 -14.18 -8.92 -8.74
C GLY A 515 -14.53 -8.08 -9.96
N LYS A 516 -15.61 -8.48 -10.65
CA LYS A 516 -16.18 -7.65 -11.72
C LYS A 516 -16.65 -6.32 -11.11
N PRO A 517 -16.20 -5.18 -11.64
CA PRO A 517 -16.65 -3.89 -11.15
C PRO A 517 -18.17 -3.70 -11.33
N ALA A 518 -18.81 -3.00 -10.38
CA ALA A 518 -20.25 -2.73 -10.44
C ALA A 518 -20.60 -1.60 -11.43
N LEU A 519 -19.66 -0.66 -11.64
CA LEU A 519 -19.83 0.46 -12.58
C LEU A 519 -19.28 0.06 -13.95
N THR A 520 -19.87 0.59 -15.01
CA THR A 520 -19.26 0.61 -16.34
C THR A 520 -18.02 1.51 -16.32
N TRP A 521 -17.16 1.40 -17.33
CA TRP A 521 -15.98 2.25 -17.43
C TRP A 521 -16.34 3.75 -17.50
N ASP A 522 -17.38 4.12 -18.24
CA ASP A 522 -17.82 5.51 -18.35
C ASP A 522 -18.36 6.06 -17.02
N GLU A 523 -19.12 5.25 -16.27
CA GLU A 523 -19.59 5.62 -14.92
C GLU A 523 -18.42 5.78 -13.96
N PHE A 524 -17.40 4.90 -14.05
CA PHE A 524 -16.19 4.98 -13.24
C PHE A 524 -15.39 6.26 -13.55
N ARG A 525 -15.23 6.62 -14.82
CA ARG A 525 -14.61 7.88 -15.25
C ARG A 525 -15.39 9.11 -14.74
N ALA A 526 -16.70 9.09 -14.88
CA ALA A 526 -17.56 10.16 -14.39
C ALA A 526 -17.48 10.31 -12.87
N LEU A 527 -17.39 9.19 -12.13
CA LEU A 527 -17.17 9.21 -10.69
C LEU A 527 -15.80 9.80 -10.34
N ALA A 528 -14.73 9.40 -11.03
CA ALA A 528 -13.40 9.94 -10.83
C ALA A 528 -13.39 11.47 -11.04
N ALA A 529 -14.01 11.98 -12.10
CA ALA A 529 -14.09 13.40 -12.38
C ALA A 529 -14.82 14.18 -11.25
N ARG A 530 -15.90 13.62 -10.69
CA ARG A 530 -16.61 14.23 -9.54
C ARG A 530 -15.76 14.26 -8.28
N ILE A 531 -15.09 13.16 -7.95
CA ILE A 531 -14.18 13.09 -6.78
C ILE A 531 -13.08 14.13 -6.90
N ASP A 532 -12.59 14.37 -8.12
CA ASP A 532 -11.54 15.36 -8.40
C ASP A 532 -12.05 16.82 -8.45
N GLY A 533 -13.36 17.03 -8.49
CA GLY A 533 -13.96 18.35 -8.66
C GLY A 533 -13.79 18.94 -10.07
N THR A 534 -13.66 18.09 -11.08
CA THR A 534 -13.48 18.45 -12.50
C THR A 534 -14.67 18.03 -13.37
N GLY A 535 -15.72 17.49 -12.74
CA GLY A 535 -16.95 17.02 -13.40
C GLY A 535 -18.06 18.05 -13.40
#